data_6f372900633809504b317958cdc54842
#
_entry.id   6f372900633809504b317958cdc54842
#
_cell.length_a   1.000
_cell.length_b   1.000
_cell.length_c   1.000
_cell.angle_alpha   90.00
_cell.angle_beta   90.00
_cell.angle_gamma   90.00
#
_symmetry.space_group_name_H-M   'P 1'
#
loop_
_entity.id
_entity.type
_entity.pdbx_description
1 polymer ?
#
loop_
_entity_poly.entity_id
_entity_poly.type
_entity_poly.pdbx_seq_one_letter_code
_entity_poly.pdbx_strand_id
1 'polypeptide(L)'
;MKQFIKKTAAAAIASCIVCGASAAVCAIEPAASIGSVTYDSLNAALCVVKSGQTIVLQSDVLGKNETHPVGAHTGAAYVSNDSADLSFTLDLHGHTISSDAEAQAGLLIQTGAQAGTREITIQNGTIRATGEDAAGLEIADRNAATNTSVILNNVTIQAEQDAGVQCFSSALHVDSSKIQGAADAIYAEDAAISLKSGVFAVTGTDVGADGAIAAYQTQTDDTLTWKPDTVSTKQAMAVSPSDWQTNPAANITAMYFTDIKTEDYFYQPVIWAVQNNITAGTTMSTFSPANGCTRAQNAAFLWRAAGCPEPKGTKLPFTDVPAGSWFEKAVCWAYEQGITAGTTKTTFSPDTTCTRGQVVTFLWRMHGSPEPNSTKSPFTDIKTSDYFYKASLWAQEQGITAGTSKTAFSPNMTCTRGQIVTFLYRDMAEE
;
A
#
# COMPACT_ATOMS: atom_id res chain seq x y z
N MET A 1 -4.00 -47.66 2.30
CA MET A 1 -3.61 -46.27 2.54
C MET A 1 -4.38 -45.57 3.70
N LYS A 2 -5.23 -46.26 4.46
CA LYS A 2 -5.95 -45.66 5.61
C LYS A 2 -5.39 -46.06 6.99
N GLN A 3 -4.25 -46.73 7.06
CA GLN A 3 -3.63 -47.16 8.33
C GLN A 3 -2.32 -46.45 8.70
N PHE A 4 -1.81 -45.56 7.87
CA PHE A 4 -0.52 -44.86 8.15
C PHE A 4 -0.66 -43.56 8.92
N ILE A 5 -1.87 -42.97 8.96
CA ILE A 5 -2.08 -41.62 9.57
C ILE A 5 -2.37 -41.71 11.10
N LYS A 6 -2.64 -42.92 11.62
CA LYS A 6 -2.92 -43.13 13.07
C LYS A 6 -1.70 -43.47 13.94
N LYS A 7 -0.49 -43.64 13.37
CA LYS A 7 0.68 -44.06 14.14
C LYS A 7 1.71 -42.95 14.43
N THR A 8 1.60 -41.77 13.83
CA THR A 8 2.56 -40.67 14.08
C THR A 8 2.16 -39.75 15.24
N ALA A 9 0.88 -39.69 15.60
CA ALA A 9 0.45 -38.85 16.74
C ALA A 9 0.66 -39.55 18.12
N ALA A 10 0.92 -40.87 18.16
CA ALA A 10 1.09 -41.60 19.42
C ALA A 10 2.56 -41.79 19.86
N ALA A 11 3.54 -41.45 19.04
CA ALA A 11 4.95 -41.62 19.35
C ALA A 11 5.65 -40.43 20.03
N ALA A 12 5.03 -39.24 20.02
CA ALA A 12 5.57 -38.04 20.66
C ALA A 12 5.19 -37.90 22.15
N ILE A 13 4.26 -38.72 22.67
CA ILE A 13 3.80 -38.62 24.09
C ILE A 13 4.52 -39.59 25.03
N ALA A 14 5.30 -40.55 24.53
CA ALA A 14 5.90 -41.61 25.36
C ALA A 14 7.31 -41.37 25.88
N SER A 15 7.94 -40.21 25.62
CA SER A 15 9.35 -39.91 25.99
C SER A 15 9.56 -38.85 27.08
N CYS A 16 8.51 -38.34 27.72
CA CYS A 16 8.63 -37.27 28.72
C CYS A 16 8.14 -37.64 30.12
N ILE A 17 8.13 -38.91 30.50
CA ILE A 17 7.79 -39.31 31.88
C ILE A 17 9.01 -39.98 32.51
N VAL A 18 10.07 -39.26 32.79
CA VAL A 18 10.96 -39.48 33.92
C VAL A 18 11.81 -38.19 34.07
N CYS A 19 11.33 -37.21 34.77
CA CYS A 19 12.06 -36.27 35.62
C CYS A 19 11.02 -35.27 36.19
N GLY A 20 10.86 -35.28 37.49
CA GLY A 20 9.91 -34.41 38.19
C GLY A 20 10.32 -32.94 38.17
N ALA A 21 10.00 -32.27 37.11
CA ALA A 21 9.84 -30.84 37.02
C ALA A 21 8.58 -30.62 36.17
N SER A 22 7.64 -29.85 36.65
CA SER A 22 6.46 -29.43 35.90
C SER A 22 6.92 -28.66 34.67
N ALA A 23 7.16 -29.37 33.57
CA ALA A 23 7.28 -28.73 32.27
C ALA A 23 5.89 -28.16 31.95
N ALA A 24 5.76 -26.85 32.00
CA ALA A 24 4.64 -26.18 31.33
C ALA A 24 4.67 -26.72 29.88
N VAL A 25 3.66 -27.46 29.50
CA VAL A 25 3.42 -27.78 28.09
C VAL A 25 3.21 -26.43 27.45
N CYS A 26 4.21 -25.92 26.74
CA CYS A 26 4.07 -24.76 25.91
C CYS A 26 3.06 -25.17 24.85
N ALA A 27 1.82 -24.72 24.98
CA ALA A 27 0.83 -24.91 23.95
C ALA A 27 1.39 -24.26 22.69
N ILE A 28 1.62 -25.05 21.65
CA ILE A 28 1.99 -24.50 20.34
C ILE A 28 0.77 -23.70 19.89
N GLU A 29 0.93 -22.41 19.76
CA GLU A 29 -0.10 -21.54 19.21
C GLU A 29 -0.41 -22.03 17.79
N PRO A 30 -1.69 -22.21 17.42
CA PRO A 30 -2.04 -22.67 16.09
C PRO A 30 -1.60 -21.62 15.05
N ALA A 31 -1.11 -22.07 13.90
CA ALA A 31 -0.71 -21.19 12.82
C ALA A 31 -1.91 -20.68 12.01
N ALA A 32 -2.96 -21.50 11.84
CA ALA A 32 -4.14 -21.16 11.06
C ALA A 32 -5.41 -21.81 11.59
N SER A 33 -6.58 -21.30 11.15
CA SER A 33 -7.87 -21.90 11.43
C SER A 33 -8.80 -21.88 10.22
N ILE A 34 -9.74 -22.85 10.17
CA ILE A 34 -10.87 -22.86 9.25
C ILE A 34 -12.14 -23.03 10.09
N GLY A 35 -12.92 -21.96 10.23
CA GLY A 35 -14.02 -21.92 11.20
C GLY A 35 -13.52 -22.15 12.63
N SER A 36 -14.01 -23.21 13.29
CA SER A 36 -13.60 -23.56 14.66
C SER A 36 -12.45 -24.58 14.74
N VAL A 37 -11.93 -25.03 13.60
CA VAL A 37 -10.84 -26.00 13.55
C VAL A 37 -9.52 -25.29 13.39
N THR A 38 -8.56 -25.57 14.25
CA THR A 38 -7.21 -25.02 14.23
C THR A 38 -6.20 -25.98 13.64
N TYR A 39 -5.13 -25.44 13.04
CA TYR A 39 -4.06 -26.18 12.36
C TYR A 39 -2.70 -25.68 12.85
N ASP A 40 -1.78 -26.60 13.06
CA ASP A 40 -0.43 -26.30 13.55
C ASP A 40 0.45 -25.65 12.46
N SER A 41 0.04 -25.70 11.19
CA SER A 41 0.70 -25.03 10.09
C SER A 41 -0.30 -24.50 9.07
N LEU A 42 0.07 -23.48 8.33
CA LEU A 42 -0.74 -22.95 7.22
C LEU A 42 -0.90 -23.99 6.11
N ASN A 43 0.17 -24.73 5.79
CA ASN A 43 0.13 -25.76 4.76
C ASN A 43 -0.85 -26.89 5.10
N ALA A 44 -0.99 -27.25 6.37
CA ALA A 44 -2.00 -28.22 6.80
C ALA A 44 -3.44 -27.71 6.53
N ALA A 45 -3.70 -26.42 6.74
CA ALA A 45 -4.98 -25.81 6.42
C ALA A 45 -5.22 -25.74 4.91
N LEU A 46 -4.21 -25.32 4.13
CA LEU A 46 -4.26 -25.22 2.67
C LEU A 46 -4.54 -26.57 1.98
N CYS A 47 -4.03 -27.67 2.52
CA CYS A 47 -4.29 -29.03 1.99
C CYS A 47 -5.75 -29.49 2.13
N VAL A 48 -6.51 -28.94 3.06
CA VAL A 48 -7.86 -29.44 3.39
C VAL A 48 -8.98 -28.42 3.15
N VAL A 49 -8.64 -27.20 2.81
CA VAL A 49 -9.61 -26.13 2.56
C VAL A 49 -10.55 -26.50 1.41
N LYS A 50 -11.80 -26.12 1.52
CA LYS A 50 -12.86 -26.36 0.52
C LYS A 50 -13.39 -25.05 -0.01
N SER A 51 -14.03 -25.13 -1.17
CA SER A 51 -14.68 -23.95 -1.78
C SER A 51 -15.67 -23.30 -0.82
N GLY A 52 -15.63 -21.97 -0.78
CA GLY A 52 -16.44 -21.13 0.11
C GLY A 52 -15.91 -21.00 1.53
N GLN A 53 -14.77 -21.61 1.88
CA GLN A 53 -14.18 -21.48 3.21
C GLN A 53 -13.16 -20.34 3.29
N THR A 54 -12.92 -19.89 4.51
CA THR A 54 -11.87 -18.92 4.84
C THR A 54 -10.85 -19.56 5.77
N ILE A 55 -9.58 -19.50 5.38
CA ILE A 55 -8.45 -19.76 6.27
C ILE A 55 -8.10 -18.44 6.94
N VAL A 56 -7.98 -18.42 8.25
CA VAL A 56 -7.55 -17.26 9.02
C VAL A 56 -6.22 -17.56 9.70
N LEU A 57 -5.19 -16.76 9.44
CA LEU A 57 -3.90 -16.88 10.15
C LEU A 57 -4.10 -16.52 11.63
N GLN A 58 -3.41 -17.22 12.50
CA GLN A 58 -3.39 -17.02 13.94
C GLN A 58 -2.02 -16.56 14.45
N SER A 59 -0.98 -16.73 13.63
CA SER A 59 0.39 -16.31 13.91
C SER A 59 1.17 -16.12 12.60
N ASP A 60 2.34 -15.50 12.68
CA ASP A 60 3.24 -15.34 11.53
C ASP A 60 3.78 -16.70 11.06
N VAL A 61 3.93 -16.85 9.74
CA VAL A 61 4.44 -18.06 9.09
C VAL A 61 5.84 -17.78 8.57
N LEU A 62 6.81 -18.58 9.03
CA LEU A 62 8.21 -18.52 8.60
C LEU A 62 8.56 -19.77 7.78
N GLY A 63 9.04 -19.58 6.55
CA GLY A 63 9.24 -20.64 5.56
C GLY A 63 10.35 -21.65 5.82
N LYS A 64 11.16 -21.49 6.87
CA LYS A 64 12.30 -22.38 7.14
C LYS A 64 11.98 -23.86 7.33
N ASN A 65 10.74 -24.22 7.58
CA ASN A 65 10.36 -25.56 8.02
C ASN A 65 9.41 -26.31 7.08
N GLU A 66 8.98 -25.71 5.96
CA GLU A 66 7.94 -26.28 5.13
C GLU A 66 8.33 -26.36 3.66
N THR A 67 9.37 -27.14 3.35
CA THR A 67 9.76 -27.42 1.96
C THR A 67 8.81 -28.46 1.36
N HIS A 68 7.97 -28.08 0.43
CA HIS A 68 7.33 -28.98 -0.51
C HIS A 68 7.90 -28.75 -1.90
N PRO A 69 8.79 -29.62 -2.39
CA PRO A 69 9.32 -29.48 -3.73
C PRO A 69 8.28 -29.95 -4.74
N VAL A 70 7.82 -29.04 -5.60
CA VAL A 70 7.15 -29.42 -6.83
C VAL A 70 7.90 -28.77 -7.98
N GLY A 71 8.84 -29.51 -8.56
CA GLY A 71 9.72 -29.01 -9.60
C GLY A 71 10.82 -28.09 -9.04
N ALA A 72 11.11 -26.97 -9.74
CA ALA A 72 12.15 -26.00 -9.38
C ALA A 72 11.63 -24.88 -8.45
N HIS A 73 10.33 -24.82 -8.17
CA HIS A 73 9.72 -23.74 -7.39
C HIS A 73 9.29 -24.23 -6.01
N THR A 74 9.56 -23.43 -5.00
CA THR A 74 9.18 -23.69 -3.61
C THR A 74 8.56 -22.47 -2.98
N GLY A 75 7.74 -22.63 -1.94
CA GLY A 75 7.13 -21.54 -1.19
C GLY A 75 7.16 -21.79 0.31
N ALA A 76 7.21 -20.73 1.11
CA ALA A 76 7.03 -20.82 2.56
C ALA A 76 5.64 -21.36 2.92
N ALA A 77 4.64 -20.98 2.14
CA ALA A 77 3.33 -21.61 2.12
C ALA A 77 3.00 -22.01 0.67
N TYR A 78 2.24 -23.09 0.53
CA TYR A 78 1.99 -23.71 -0.77
C TYR A 78 0.56 -24.18 -0.95
N VAL A 79 -0.10 -23.69 -2.00
CA VAL A 79 -1.45 -24.13 -2.38
C VAL A 79 -1.33 -25.25 -3.41
N SER A 80 -1.44 -26.49 -2.96
CA SER A 80 -1.35 -27.72 -3.79
C SER A 80 -2.64 -28.54 -3.84
N ASN A 81 -3.76 -27.95 -3.49
CA ASN A 81 -5.03 -28.66 -3.48
C ASN A 81 -5.45 -29.07 -4.89
N ASP A 82 -5.56 -30.38 -5.17
CA ASP A 82 -5.88 -30.93 -6.49
C ASP A 82 -7.38 -30.89 -6.85
N SER A 83 -8.21 -30.20 -6.07
CA SER A 83 -9.63 -30.06 -6.40
C SER A 83 -9.79 -29.29 -7.70
N ALA A 84 -10.62 -29.81 -8.62
CA ALA A 84 -10.86 -29.21 -9.94
C ALA A 84 -11.40 -27.78 -9.82
N ASP A 85 -12.38 -27.56 -8.92
CA ASP A 85 -12.96 -26.25 -8.65
C ASP A 85 -12.71 -25.89 -7.19
N LEU A 86 -11.86 -24.88 -6.97
CA LEU A 86 -11.49 -24.44 -5.64
C LEU A 86 -11.57 -22.90 -5.53
N SER A 87 -12.48 -22.41 -4.69
CA SER A 87 -12.59 -20.99 -4.36
C SER A 87 -12.57 -20.81 -2.85
N PHE A 88 -11.56 -20.10 -2.34
CA PHE A 88 -11.45 -19.86 -0.90
C PHE A 88 -10.80 -18.51 -0.61
N THR A 89 -10.91 -18.06 0.64
CA THR A 89 -10.23 -16.85 1.13
C THR A 89 -9.11 -17.25 2.09
N LEU A 90 -7.93 -16.64 1.90
CA LEU A 90 -6.84 -16.64 2.86
C LEU A 90 -6.78 -15.25 3.52
N ASP A 91 -7.29 -15.16 4.74
CA ASP A 91 -7.23 -13.94 5.55
C ASP A 91 -5.97 -13.99 6.43
N LEU A 92 -5.01 -13.14 6.10
CA LEU A 92 -3.76 -13.03 6.83
C LEU A 92 -3.95 -12.40 8.22
N HIS A 93 -5.10 -11.79 8.47
CA HIS A 93 -5.51 -11.23 9.76
C HIS A 93 -4.45 -10.34 10.44
N GLY A 94 -3.68 -9.60 9.64
CA GLY A 94 -2.57 -8.74 10.09
C GLY A 94 -1.23 -9.45 10.21
N HIS A 95 -1.18 -10.77 10.04
CA HIS A 95 0.04 -11.57 10.11
C HIS A 95 0.86 -11.56 8.83
N THR A 96 2.08 -12.08 8.94
CA THR A 96 3.04 -12.16 7.84
C THR A 96 3.35 -13.61 7.45
N ILE A 97 3.35 -13.88 6.15
CA ILE A 97 3.98 -15.07 5.57
C ILE A 97 5.34 -14.63 5.03
N SER A 98 6.44 -15.25 5.46
CA SER A 98 7.77 -14.88 5.03
C SER A 98 8.66 -16.07 4.65
N SER A 99 9.52 -15.84 3.64
CA SER A 99 10.62 -16.73 3.25
C SER A 99 11.93 -15.96 3.27
N ASP A 100 13.00 -16.62 3.74
CA ASP A 100 14.39 -16.13 3.67
C ASP A 100 15.30 -17.09 2.89
N ALA A 101 14.74 -18.11 2.26
CA ALA A 101 15.48 -19.09 1.48
C ALA A 101 15.59 -18.67 0.01
N GLU A 102 16.72 -19.01 -0.61
CA GLU A 102 16.96 -18.85 -2.05
C GLU A 102 15.90 -19.62 -2.86
N ALA A 103 15.42 -19.01 -3.95
CA ALA A 103 14.42 -19.56 -4.86
C ALA A 103 13.13 -20.07 -4.17
N GLN A 104 12.78 -19.47 -3.01
CA GLN A 104 11.58 -19.82 -2.27
C GLN A 104 10.66 -18.62 -2.11
N ALA A 105 9.51 -18.63 -2.81
CA ALA A 105 8.50 -17.60 -2.67
C ALA A 105 7.95 -17.49 -1.23
N GLY A 106 7.50 -16.30 -0.84
CA GLY A 106 6.74 -16.15 0.39
C GLY A 106 5.48 -16.99 0.38
N LEU A 107 4.69 -16.92 -0.69
CA LEU A 107 3.54 -17.79 -0.95
C LEU A 107 3.60 -18.30 -2.40
N LEU A 108 3.49 -19.60 -2.59
CA LEU A 108 3.39 -20.24 -3.89
C LEU A 108 1.96 -20.75 -4.12
N ILE A 109 1.32 -20.29 -5.17
CA ILE A 109 0.05 -20.82 -5.68
C ILE A 109 0.36 -21.61 -6.94
N GLN A 110 0.37 -22.91 -6.83
CA GLN A 110 0.55 -23.78 -7.98
C GLN A 110 -0.75 -24.51 -8.27
N THR A 111 -1.17 -24.50 -9.52
CA THR A 111 -2.38 -25.19 -9.93
C THR A 111 -2.09 -26.66 -10.18
N GLY A 112 -2.99 -27.53 -9.70
CA GLY A 112 -2.87 -28.98 -9.87
C GLY A 112 -3.13 -29.44 -11.30
N ALA A 113 -2.96 -30.74 -11.54
CA ALA A 113 -3.06 -31.36 -12.86
C ALA A 113 -4.48 -31.47 -13.44
N GLN A 114 -5.50 -31.01 -12.73
CA GLN A 114 -6.91 -31.14 -13.18
C GLN A 114 -7.46 -29.81 -13.71
N ALA A 115 -8.16 -29.89 -14.85
CA ALA A 115 -8.90 -28.76 -15.37
C ALA A 115 -9.98 -28.29 -14.40
N GLY A 116 -10.12 -26.98 -14.23
CA GLY A 116 -11.14 -26.40 -13.36
C GLY A 116 -10.94 -24.90 -13.17
N THR A 117 -11.84 -24.27 -12.40
CA THR A 117 -11.75 -22.85 -12.06
C THR A 117 -11.29 -22.71 -10.62
N ARG A 118 -10.27 -21.89 -10.41
CA ARG A 118 -9.77 -21.55 -9.07
C ARG A 118 -9.82 -20.08 -8.84
N GLU A 119 -10.42 -19.67 -7.74
CA GLU A 119 -10.45 -18.29 -7.30
C GLU A 119 -9.96 -18.21 -5.86
N ILE A 120 -8.82 -17.58 -5.67
CA ILE A 120 -8.17 -17.46 -4.36
C ILE A 120 -8.12 -15.99 -3.99
N THR A 121 -8.85 -15.60 -2.95
CA THR A 121 -8.74 -14.26 -2.37
C THR A 121 -7.72 -14.28 -1.24
N ILE A 122 -6.74 -13.37 -1.29
CA ILE A 122 -5.77 -13.14 -0.21
C ILE A 122 -6.01 -11.75 0.33
N GLN A 123 -6.12 -11.62 1.65
CA GLN A 123 -6.46 -10.34 2.26
C GLN A 123 -5.79 -10.06 3.61
N ASN A 124 -5.69 -8.76 3.95
CA ASN A 124 -5.41 -8.23 5.29
C ASN A 124 -4.07 -8.67 5.92
N GLY A 125 -2.96 -8.50 5.26
CA GLY A 125 -1.67 -8.81 5.87
C GLY A 125 -0.47 -8.63 4.96
N THR A 126 0.61 -9.35 5.25
CA THR A 126 1.88 -9.19 4.54
C THR A 126 2.40 -10.53 4.02
N ILE A 127 2.96 -10.52 2.80
CA ILE A 127 3.73 -11.63 2.24
C ILE A 127 5.10 -11.09 1.86
N ARG A 128 6.17 -11.74 2.30
CA ARG A 128 7.53 -11.26 2.10
C ARG A 128 8.49 -12.38 1.69
N ALA A 129 9.39 -12.07 0.76
CA ALA A 129 10.56 -12.87 0.45
C ALA A 129 11.82 -12.03 0.54
N THR A 130 12.89 -12.59 1.12
CA THR A 130 14.19 -11.91 1.26
C THR A 130 15.34 -12.71 0.62
N GLY A 131 15.06 -13.95 0.19
CA GLY A 131 16.02 -14.81 -0.51
C GLY A 131 16.31 -14.34 -1.92
N GLU A 132 17.46 -14.75 -2.46
CA GLU A 132 17.83 -14.56 -3.86
C GLU A 132 16.87 -15.36 -4.75
N ASP A 133 16.48 -14.82 -5.91
CA ASP A 133 15.51 -15.41 -6.85
C ASP A 133 14.16 -15.80 -6.20
N ALA A 134 13.72 -15.06 -5.20
CA ALA A 134 12.52 -15.35 -4.42
C ALA A 134 11.46 -14.25 -4.55
N ALA A 135 10.36 -14.55 -5.23
CA ALA A 135 9.20 -13.66 -5.31
C ALA A 135 8.42 -13.59 -3.99
N GLY A 136 7.79 -12.46 -3.71
CA GLY A 136 6.88 -12.37 -2.57
C GLY A 136 5.70 -13.34 -2.73
N LEU A 137 5.00 -13.26 -3.85
CA LEU A 137 3.93 -14.18 -4.28
C LEU A 137 4.26 -14.74 -5.67
N GLU A 138 4.23 -16.05 -5.82
CA GLU A 138 4.33 -16.70 -7.11
C GLU A 138 3.02 -17.41 -7.44
N ILE A 139 2.48 -17.14 -8.64
CA ILE A 139 1.30 -17.78 -9.21
C ILE A 139 1.75 -18.50 -10.47
N ALA A 140 1.85 -19.83 -10.38
CA ALA A 140 2.36 -20.67 -11.44
C ALA A 140 1.27 -21.64 -11.92
N ASP A 141 0.50 -21.24 -12.94
CA ASP A 141 -0.41 -22.17 -13.62
C ASP A 141 0.32 -22.84 -14.79
N ARG A 142 0.71 -24.07 -14.58
CA ARG A 142 1.40 -24.88 -15.60
C ARG A 142 0.44 -25.71 -16.47
N ASN A 143 -0.86 -25.64 -16.17
CA ASN A 143 -1.86 -26.37 -16.93
C ASN A 143 -2.82 -25.38 -17.61
N ALA A 144 -2.65 -25.18 -18.90
CA ALA A 144 -3.51 -24.28 -19.71
C ALA A 144 -5.02 -24.62 -19.66
N ALA A 145 -5.40 -25.76 -19.07
CA ALA A 145 -6.80 -26.14 -18.86
C ALA A 145 -7.37 -25.64 -17.52
N THR A 146 -6.55 -25.03 -16.64
CA THR A 146 -6.98 -24.46 -15.37
C THR A 146 -7.12 -22.94 -15.52
N ASN A 147 -8.24 -22.37 -15.07
CA ASN A 147 -8.42 -20.92 -14.96
C ASN A 147 -8.18 -20.51 -13.50
N THR A 148 -6.94 -20.15 -13.20
CA THR A 148 -6.60 -19.64 -11.87
C THR A 148 -6.72 -18.12 -11.83
N SER A 149 -7.46 -17.64 -10.85
CA SER A 149 -7.62 -16.21 -10.56
C SER A 149 -7.23 -15.95 -9.10
N VAL A 150 -6.32 -15.01 -8.89
CA VAL A 150 -5.91 -14.57 -7.55
C VAL A 150 -6.36 -13.14 -7.35
N ILE A 151 -7.05 -12.89 -6.25
CA ILE A 151 -7.54 -11.58 -5.86
C ILE A 151 -6.76 -11.12 -4.62
N LEU A 152 -6.03 -10.02 -4.74
CA LEU A 152 -5.35 -9.37 -3.63
C LEU A 152 -6.19 -8.21 -3.13
N ASN A 153 -6.51 -8.21 -1.84
CA ASN A 153 -7.30 -7.18 -1.20
C ASN A 153 -6.66 -6.73 0.11
N ASN A 154 -6.17 -5.49 0.17
CA ASN A 154 -5.49 -4.95 1.35
C ASN A 154 -4.30 -5.82 1.81
N VAL A 155 -3.43 -6.18 0.87
CA VAL A 155 -2.23 -7.00 1.11
C VAL A 155 -0.98 -6.20 0.81
N THR A 156 0.05 -6.33 1.65
CA THR A 156 1.40 -5.86 1.34
C THR A 156 2.23 -7.04 0.87
N ILE A 157 2.81 -6.95 -0.33
CA ILE A 157 3.73 -7.96 -0.86
C ILE A 157 5.09 -7.32 -1.09
N GLN A 158 6.16 -7.99 -0.65
CA GLN A 158 7.52 -7.50 -0.72
C GLN A 158 8.48 -8.60 -1.14
N ALA A 159 9.32 -8.33 -2.14
CA ALA A 159 10.49 -9.13 -2.47
C ALA A 159 11.73 -8.24 -2.45
N GLU A 160 12.80 -8.69 -1.77
CA GLU A 160 14.03 -7.90 -1.62
C GLU A 160 15.01 -8.13 -2.77
N GLN A 161 14.88 -9.22 -3.51
CA GLN A 161 15.85 -9.64 -4.53
C GLN A 161 15.19 -9.93 -5.90
N ASP A 162 13.87 -10.06 -5.98
CA ASP A 162 13.15 -10.44 -7.20
C ASP A 162 11.83 -9.63 -7.32
N ALA A 163 10.90 -10.08 -8.17
CA ALA A 163 9.60 -9.47 -8.34
C ALA A 163 8.72 -9.63 -7.08
N GLY A 164 7.96 -8.58 -6.75
CA GLY A 164 6.97 -8.65 -5.68
C GLY A 164 5.96 -9.77 -5.93
N VAL A 165 5.39 -9.81 -7.15
CA VAL A 165 4.50 -10.88 -7.64
C VAL A 165 5.02 -11.40 -8.97
N GLN A 166 5.11 -12.72 -9.10
CA GLN A 166 5.26 -13.40 -10.38
C GLN A 166 3.94 -14.10 -10.74
N CYS A 167 3.44 -13.89 -11.95
CA CYS A 167 2.15 -14.42 -12.39
C CYS A 167 2.26 -15.06 -13.78
N PHE A 168 2.09 -16.38 -13.84
CA PHE A 168 2.21 -17.16 -15.07
C PHE A 168 0.88 -17.81 -15.43
N SER A 169 0.41 -17.61 -16.69
CA SER A 169 -0.77 -18.22 -17.29
C SER A 169 -2.05 -18.14 -16.42
N SER A 170 -2.18 -17.06 -15.63
CA SER A 170 -3.22 -16.88 -14.60
C SER A 170 -3.84 -15.49 -14.68
N ALA A 171 -4.89 -15.24 -13.89
CA ALA A 171 -5.42 -13.90 -13.68
C ALA A 171 -5.03 -13.36 -12.30
N LEU A 172 -4.59 -12.10 -12.24
CA LEU A 172 -4.28 -11.39 -11.02
C LEU A 172 -5.14 -10.13 -10.93
N HIS A 173 -5.93 -10.03 -9.87
CA HIS A 173 -6.74 -8.87 -9.57
C HIS A 173 -6.22 -8.20 -8.30
N VAL A 174 -5.87 -6.91 -8.39
CA VAL A 174 -5.29 -6.17 -7.26
C VAL A 174 -6.22 -5.04 -6.85
N ASP A 175 -6.65 -5.07 -5.59
CA ASP A 175 -7.39 -4.01 -4.95
C ASP A 175 -6.71 -3.64 -3.62
N SER A 176 -6.57 -2.34 -3.40
CA SER A 176 -6.14 -1.78 -2.10
C SER A 176 -4.82 -2.35 -1.57
N SER A 177 -3.92 -2.81 -2.45
CA SER A 177 -2.73 -3.54 -2.06
C SER A 177 -1.45 -2.79 -2.41
N LYS A 178 -0.36 -3.13 -1.70
CA LYS A 178 0.97 -2.59 -1.94
C LYS A 178 1.90 -3.71 -2.37
N ILE A 179 2.49 -3.58 -3.55
CA ILE A 179 3.39 -4.59 -4.13
C ILE A 179 4.73 -3.93 -4.42
N GLN A 180 5.80 -4.51 -3.86
CA GLN A 180 7.15 -4.02 -4.02
C GLN A 180 8.08 -5.18 -4.37
N GLY A 181 8.88 -5.00 -5.41
CA GLY A 181 9.93 -5.93 -5.80
C GLY A 181 11.25 -5.22 -6.04
N ALA A 182 12.34 -5.97 -6.06
CA ALA A 182 13.65 -5.43 -6.40
C ALA A 182 13.76 -5.17 -7.90
N ALA A 183 13.31 -6.12 -8.74
CA ALA A 183 13.32 -6.01 -10.20
C ALA A 183 12.01 -5.40 -10.72
N ASP A 184 10.88 -5.99 -10.36
CA ASP A 184 9.54 -5.59 -10.76
C ASP A 184 8.60 -5.65 -9.55
N ALA A 185 7.60 -4.78 -9.49
CA ALA A 185 6.51 -5.00 -8.54
C ALA A 185 5.69 -6.22 -8.99
N ILE A 186 5.35 -6.31 -10.28
CA ILE A 186 4.65 -7.44 -10.88
C ILE A 186 5.39 -7.84 -12.17
N TYR A 187 5.82 -9.10 -12.23
CA TYR A 187 6.23 -9.78 -13.46
C TYR A 187 5.12 -10.73 -13.90
N ALA A 188 4.67 -10.62 -15.13
CA ALA A 188 3.55 -11.40 -15.63
C ALA A 188 3.85 -11.96 -17.03
N GLU A 189 3.58 -13.25 -17.23
CA GLU A 189 3.75 -13.95 -18.50
C GLU A 189 2.48 -14.74 -18.83
N ASP A 190 1.93 -14.51 -20.02
CA ASP A 190 0.64 -15.07 -20.47
C ASP A 190 -0.51 -14.91 -19.44
N ALA A 191 -0.47 -13.82 -18.71
CA ALA A 191 -1.37 -13.56 -17.59
C ALA A 191 -2.27 -12.34 -17.85
N ALA A 192 -3.44 -12.33 -17.21
CA ALA A 192 -4.36 -11.21 -17.23
C ALA A 192 -4.23 -10.42 -15.92
N ILE A 193 -3.75 -9.17 -15.98
CA ILE A 193 -3.57 -8.32 -14.81
C ILE A 193 -4.66 -7.26 -14.77
N SER A 194 -5.39 -7.17 -13.66
CA SER A 194 -6.38 -6.14 -13.41
C SER A 194 -6.03 -5.36 -12.14
N LEU A 195 -5.74 -4.08 -12.30
CA LEU A 195 -5.40 -3.17 -11.21
C LEU A 195 -6.59 -2.25 -10.94
N LYS A 196 -7.20 -2.37 -9.79
CA LYS A 196 -8.27 -1.48 -9.35
C LYS A 196 -7.72 -0.35 -8.48
N SER A 197 -6.92 -0.70 -7.48
CA SER A 197 -6.21 0.27 -6.66
C SER A 197 -4.97 -0.39 -6.02
N GLY A 198 -3.93 0.39 -5.76
CA GLY A 198 -2.73 -0.10 -5.12
C GLY A 198 -1.50 0.77 -5.39
N VAL A 199 -0.39 0.38 -4.78
CA VAL A 199 0.92 0.99 -5.00
C VAL A 199 1.87 -0.08 -5.49
N PHE A 200 2.50 0.16 -6.64
CA PHE A 200 3.42 -0.75 -7.30
C PHE A 200 4.78 -0.06 -7.39
N ALA A 201 5.79 -0.63 -6.74
CA ALA A 201 7.08 0.02 -6.61
C ALA A 201 8.23 -0.95 -6.89
N VAL A 202 9.25 -0.45 -7.58
CA VAL A 202 10.55 -1.09 -7.71
C VAL A 202 11.48 -0.49 -6.68
N THR A 203 12.20 -1.33 -5.93
CA THR A 203 13.08 -0.92 -4.84
C THR A 203 14.56 -1.17 -5.13
N GLY A 204 14.87 -1.99 -6.12
CA GLY A 204 16.24 -2.27 -6.57
C GLY A 204 16.82 -1.17 -7.47
N THR A 205 18.12 -1.26 -7.71
CA THR A 205 18.84 -0.36 -8.63
C THR A 205 18.90 -0.90 -10.05
N ASP A 206 18.65 -2.19 -10.22
CA ASP A 206 18.65 -2.88 -11.51
C ASP A 206 17.22 -3.05 -12.00
N VAL A 207 16.60 -1.91 -12.29
CA VAL A 207 15.23 -1.86 -12.81
C VAL A 207 15.25 -2.40 -14.23
N GLY A 208 14.48 -3.45 -14.50
CA GLY A 208 14.27 -3.95 -15.84
C GLY A 208 13.75 -2.85 -16.79
N ALA A 209 13.92 -3.04 -18.08
CA ALA A 209 13.51 -2.06 -19.10
C ALA A 209 12.00 -1.74 -19.10
N ASP A 210 11.22 -2.55 -18.42
CA ASP A 210 9.75 -2.57 -18.47
C ASP A 210 9.06 -1.89 -17.27
N GLY A 211 9.83 -1.46 -16.27
CA GLY A 211 9.31 -0.66 -15.13
C GLY A 211 8.68 -1.49 -14.02
N ALA A 212 7.76 -0.89 -13.27
CA ALA A 212 7.16 -1.54 -12.09
C ALA A 212 6.25 -2.72 -12.46
N ILE A 213 5.76 -2.81 -13.69
CA ILE A 213 4.95 -3.93 -14.17
C ILE A 213 5.48 -4.37 -15.54
N ALA A 214 6.08 -5.56 -15.55
CA ALA A 214 6.50 -6.25 -16.76
C ALA A 214 5.43 -7.29 -17.12
N ALA A 215 4.76 -7.11 -18.25
CA ALA A 215 3.71 -8.01 -18.73
C ALA A 215 3.98 -8.46 -20.16
N TYR A 216 4.10 -9.74 -20.36
CA TYR A 216 4.47 -10.36 -21.63
C TYR A 216 3.43 -11.36 -22.12
N GLN A 217 3.44 -11.61 -23.43
CA GLN A 217 2.82 -12.79 -24.00
C GLN A 217 3.88 -13.63 -24.69
N THR A 218 3.92 -14.91 -24.41
CA THR A 218 4.73 -15.85 -25.16
C THR A 218 4.19 -15.97 -26.60
N GLN A 219 5.11 -16.03 -27.55
CA GLN A 219 4.79 -16.43 -28.92
C GLN A 219 5.11 -17.91 -29.09
N THR A 220 4.63 -18.50 -30.19
CA THR A 220 4.88 -19.92 -30.52
C THR A 220 6.36 -20.27 -30.71
N ASP A 221 7.24 -19.30 -30.76
CA ASP A 221 8.69 -19.42 -30.87
C ASP A 221 9.46 -19.09 -29.56
N ASP A 222 8.76 -19.09 -28.44
CA ASP A 222 9.27 -18.74 -27.09
C ASP A 222 9.84 -17.31 -26.98
N THR A 223 9.53 -16.41 -27.89
CA THR A 223 9.88 -15.01 -27.75
C THR A 223 8.85 -14.28 -26.89
N LEU A 224 9.32 -13.60 -25.85
CA LEU A 224 8.49 -12.72 -25.03
C LEU A 224 8.21 -11.42 -25.78
N THR A 225 6.94 -11.08 -25.91
CA THR A 225 6.52 -9.79 -26.45
C THR A 225 5.67 -9.05 -25.45
N TRP A 226 6.07 -7.84 -25.13
CA TRP A 226 5.28 -6.98 -24.28
C TRP A 226 3.96 -6.60 -24.96
N LYS A 227 2.84 -6.79 -24.25
CA LYS A 227 1.51 -6.37 -24.71
C LYS A 227 0.78 -5.62 -23.60
N PRO A 228 0.53 -4.33 -23.77
CA PRO A 228 -0.21 -3.51 -22.83
C PRO A 228 -1.64 -4.02 -22.55
N ASP A 229 -2.19 -4.80 -23.47
CA ASP A 229 -3.56 -5.34 -23.36
C ASP A 229 -3.71 -6.41 -22.27
N THR A 230 -2.61 -6.98 -21.75
CA THR A 230 -2.65 -7.94 -20.65
C THR A 230 -2.91 -7.27 -19.30
N VAL A 231 -2.69 -5.96 -19.20
CA VAL A 231 -2.87 -5.18 -17.97
C VAL A 231 -4.08 -4.26 -18.13
N SER A 232 -5.03 -4.33 -17.22
CA SER A 232 -6.23 -3.50 -17.17
C SER A 232 -6.25 -2.64 -15.92
N THR A 233 -6.32 -1.32 -16.12
CA THR A 233 -6.46 -0.32 -15.04
C THR A 233 -7.91 0.13 -14.92
N LYS A 234 -8.87 -0.77 -14.90
CA LYS A 234 -10.28 -0.40 -14.77
C LYS A 234 -10.50 0.44 -13.52
N GLN A 235 -10.95 1.67 -13.72
CA GLN A 235 -11.25 2.65 -12.66
C GLN A 235 -10.01 3.11 -11.83
N ALA A 236 -8.80 2.75 -12.22
CA ALA A 236 -7.60 3.33 -11.63
C ALA A 236 -7.44 4.77 -12.09
N MET A 237 -7.19 5.67 -11.16
CA MET A 237 -7.10 7.10 -11.43
C MET A 237 -5.75 7.55 -11.97
N ALA A 238 -4.76 6.71 -11.91
CA ALA A 238 -3.41 7.22 -11.97
C ALA A 238 -2.54 6.71 -13.09
N VAL A 239 -2.82 5.78 -13.93
CA VAL A 239 -1.84 5.43 -14.98
C VAL A 239 -2.50 4.76 -16.18
N SER A 240 -2.25 5.28 -17.38
CA SER A 240 -2.51 4.54 -18.60
C SER A 240 -1.38 3.51 -18.82
N PRO A 241 -1.65 2.37 -19.45
CA PRO A 241 -0.60 1.42 -19.83
C PRO A 241 0.55 2.03 -20.66
N SER A 242 0.28 3.10 -21.41
CA SER A 242 1.29 3.82 -22.18
C SER A 242 2.33 4.54 -21.30
N ASP A 243 2.00 4.90 -20.08
CA ASP A 243 2.92 5.63 -19.21
C ASP A 243 4.01 4.71 -18.65
N TRP A 244 3.76 3.42 -18.58
CA TRP A 244 4.74 2.41 -18.15
C TRP A 244 5.86 2.21 -19.19
N GLN A 245 5.55 2.37 -20.47
CA GLN A 245 6.53 2.26 -21.55
C GLN A 245 7.49 3.44 -21.62
N THR A 246 7.02 4.62 -21.21
CA THR A 246 7.79 5.87 -21.35
C THR A 246 8.68 6.17 -20.15
N ASN A 247 8.37 5.59 -18.99
CA ASN A 247 9.17 5.78 -17.76
C ASN A 247 9.28 4.47 -16.96
N PRO A 248 10.14 3.54 -17.40
CA PRO A 248 10.27 2.22 -16.79
C PRO A 248 10.71 2.26 -15.30
N ALA A 249 11.41 3.29 -14.86
CA ALA A 249 11.83 3.44 -13.46
C ALA A 249 10.76 4.07 -12.56
N ALA A 250 9.58 4.43 -13.10
CA ALA A 250 8.55 5.06 -12.31
C ALA A 250 7.78 4.07 -11.44
N ASN A 251 7.58 4.43 -10.19
CA ASN A 251 6.63 3.74 -9.34
C ASN A 251 5.21 3.99 -9.84
N ILE A 252 4.41 2.93 -9.94
CA ILE A 252 3.03 3.03 -10.39
C ILE A 252 2.13 3.10 -9.16
N THR A 253 1.26 4.10 -9.13
CA THR A 253 0.20 4.20 -8.15
C THR A 253 -1.14 4.09 -8.87
N ALA A 254 -1.82 2.98 -8.69
CA ALA A 254 -3.18 2.79 -9.14
C ALA A 254 -4.11 2.98 -7.93
N MET A 255 -4.90 4.05 -7.93
CA MET A 255 -5.88 4.31 -6.88
C MET A 255 -7.23 4.61 -7.50
N TYR A 256 -8.24 4.06 -6.87
CA TYR A 256 -9.63 4.33 -7.21
C TYR A 256 -10.34 4.88 -6.00
N PHE A 257 -10.57 6.20 -6.00
CA PHE A 257 -11.42 6.82 -4.99
C PHE A 257 -12.85 6.92 -5.53
N THR A 258 -13.78 6.30 -4.83
CA THR A 258 -15.19 6.30 -5.21
C THR A 258 -15.87 7.66 -5.06
N ASP A 259 -15.24 8.55 -4.30
CA ASP A 259 -15.75 9.85 -3.89
C ASP A 259 -15.09 11.04 -4.62
N ILE A 260 -14.34 10.77 -5.70
CA ILE A 260 -13.84 11.81 -6.61
C ILE A 260 -14.12 11.43 -8.06
N LYS A 261 -14.26 12.42 -8.93
CA LYS A 261 -14.58 12.25 -10.34
C LYS A 261 -13.57 13.00 -11.21
N THR A 262 -13.43 12.60 -12.45
CA THR A 262 -12.50 13.21 -13.41
C THR A 262 -12.80 14.70 -13.66
N GLU A 263 -14.04 15.11 -13.55
CA GLU A 263 -14.49 16.51 -13.70
C GLU A 263 -14.26 17.38 -12.46
N ASP A 264 -13.88 16.80 -11.32
CA ASP A 264 -13.64 17.57 -10.10
C ASP A 264 -12.34 18.40 -10.24
N TYR A 265 -12.37 19.67 -9.81
CA TYR A 265 -11.22 20.58 -9.89
C TYR A 265 -10.00 20.08 -9.11
N PHE A 266 -10.23 19.21 -8.13
CA PHE A 266 -9.19 18.59 -7.31
C PHE A 266 -8.76 17.21 -7.81
N TYR A 267 -9.29 16.71 -8.94
CA TYR A 267 -8.96 15.38 -9.47
C TYR A 267 -7.45 15.23 -9.71
N GLN A 268 -6.88 16.08 -10.58
CA GLN A 268 -5.43 16.05 -10.87
C GLN A 268 -4.57 16.34 -9.63
N PRO A 269 -4.90 17.34 -8.77
CA PRO A 269 -4.23 17.51 -7.48
C PRO A 269 -4.22 16.28 -6.57
N VAL A 270 -5.32 15.53 -6.50
CA VAL A 270 -5.36 14.29 -5.71
C VAL A 270 -4.44 13.22 -6.28
N ILE A 271 -4.48 13.02 -7.62
CA ILE A 271 -3.59 12.05 -8.28
C ILE A 271 -2.14 12.41 -8.00
N TRP A 272 -1.75 13.66 -8.23
CA TRP A 272 -0.40 14.14 -7.96
C TRP A 272 0.01 13.91 -6.49
N ALA A 273 -0.86 14.23 -5.54
CA ALA A 273 -0.56 14.06 -4.13
C ALA A 273 -0.40 12.58 -3.73
N VAL A 274 -1.12 11.68 -4.39
CA VAL A 274 -0.96 10.23 -4.20
C VAL A 274 0.36 9.76 -4.82
N GLN A 275 0.66 10.13 -6.06
CA GLN A 275 1.89 9.76 -6.76
C GLN A 275 3.16 10.22 -6.02
N ASN A 276 3.08 11.38 -5.37
CA ASN A 276 4.16 11.92 -4.56
C ASN A 276 4.12 11.47 -3.08
N ASN A 277 3.35 10.45 -2.75
CA ASN A 277 3.21 9.90 -1.39
C ASN A 277 2.79 10.91 -0.31
N ILE A 278 2.18 12.03 -0.71
CA ILE A 278 1.69 13.05 0.21
C ILE A 278 0.46 12.54 0.96
N THR A 279 -0.37 11.75 0.28
CA THR A 279 -1.57 11.13 0.85
C THR A 279 -1.88 9.78 0.20
N ALA A 280 -2.51 8.90 0.96
CA ALA A 280 -3.08 7.64 0.47
C ALA A 280 -4.62 7.60 0.61
N GLY A 281 -5.26 8.76 0.76
CA GLY A 281 -6.69 8.84 1.05
C GLY A 281 -7.01 8.81 2.55
N THR A 282 -8.28 8.68 2.87
CA THR A 282 -8.77 8.42 4.23
C THR A 282 -9.03 6.94 4.45
N THR A 283 -9.36 6.25 3.37
CA THR A 283 -9.34 4.79 3.23
C THR A 283 -8.71 4.45 1.89
N MET A 284 -8.53 3.17 1.60
CA MET A 284 -8.00 2.73 0.31
C MET A 284 -8.92 3.06 -0.87
N SER A 285 -10.21 3.33 -0.63
CA SER A 285 -11.20 3.64 -1.67
C SER A 285 -11.86 5.01 -1.53
N THR A 286 -11.46 5.82 -0.55
CA THR A 286 -12.01 7.16 -0.35
C THR A 286 -10.91 8.18 -0.07
N PHE A 287 -11.02 9.32 -0.72
CA PHE A 287 -10.17 10.49 -0.45
C PHE A 287 -10.79 11.44 0.56
N SER A 288 -12.11 11.49 0.65
CA SER A 288 -12.92 12.41 1.47
C SER A 288 -12.64 13.90 1.16
N PRO A 289 -12.79 14.34 -0.10
CA PRO A 289 -12.37 15.68 -0.55
C PRO A 289 -13.11 16.81 0.14
N ALA A 290 -14.36 16.58 0.55
CA ALA A 290 -15.21 17.57 1.24
C ALA A 290 -14.93 17.67 2.74
N ASN A 291 -14.23 16.70 3.34
CA ASN A 291 -13.94 16.73 4.77
C ASN A 291 -12.95 17.83 5.10
N GLY A 292 -13.16 18.50 6.24
CA GLY A 292 -12.19 19.46 6.77
C GLY A 292 -10.86 18.78 7.09
N CYS A 293 -9.77 19.36 6.68
CA CYS A 293 -8.45 18.86 6.99
C CYS A 293 -8.00 19.33 8.36
N THR A 294 -7.60 18.39 9.23
CA THR A 294 -7.10 18.75 10.55
C THR A 294 -5.71 19.37 10.50
N ARG A 295 -5.29 20.05 11.57
CA ARG A 295 -3.96 20.65 11.66
C ARG A 295 -2.85 19.60 11.62
N ALA A 296 -3.08 18.42 12.22
CA ALA A 296 -2.16 17.29 12.11
C ALA A 296 -2.04 16.77 10.68
N GLN A 297 -3.16 16.62 9.97
CA GLN A 297 -3.17 16.22 8.57
C GLN A 297 -2.47 17.25 7.67
N ASN A 298 -2.73 18.54 7.89
CA ASN A 298 -2.06 19.59 7.13
C ASN A 298 -0.54 19.59 7.34
N ALA A 299 -0.08 19.48 8.60
CA ALA A 299 1.35 19.37 8.89
C ALA A 299 1.98 18.14 8.23
N ALA A 300 1.27 17.00 8.24
CA ALA A 300 1.74 15.78 7.59
C ALA A 300 1.80 15.91 6.06
N PHE A 301 0.85 16.57 5.44
CA PHE A 301 0.87 16.82 3.99
C PHE A 301 2.08 17.70 3.60
N LEU A 302 2.30 18.77 4.31
CA LEU A 302 3.46 19.66 4.08
C LEU A 302 4.79 18.93 4.29
N TRP A 303 4.91 18.15 5.36
CA TRP A 303 6.11 17.39 5.67
C TRP A 303 6.42 16.34 4.61
N ARG A 304 5.38 15.62 4.14
CA ARG A 304 5.54 14.63 3.07
C ARG A 304 5.86 15.30 1.74
N ALA A 305 5.21 16.40 1.43
CA ALA A 305 5.52 17.19 0.23
C ALA A 305 6.96 17.74 0.22
N ALA A 306 7.53 17.98 1.41
CA ALA A 306 8.95 18.34 1.58
C ALA A 306 9.90 17.13 1.54
N GLY A 307 9.43 15.91 1.25
CA GLY A 307 10.27 14.70 1.20
C GLY A 307 10.55 14.05 2.55
N CYS A 308 9.68 14.25 3.53
CA CYS A 308 9.77 13.64 4.87
C CYS A 308 11.11 13.94 5.60
N PRO A 309 11.61 15.18 5.66
CA PRO A 309 12.90 15.46 6.29
C PRO A 309 12.86 15.09 7.78
N GLU A 310 13.90 14.40 8.25
CA GLU A 310 13.97 13.98 9.65
C GLU A 310 14.10 15.20 10.57
N PRO A 311 13.25 15.35 11.60
CA PRO A 311 13.35 16.44 12.57
C PRO A 311 14.69 16.42 13.31
N LYS A 312 15.21 17.59 13.66
CA LYS A 312 16.48 17.72 14.40
C LYS A 312 16.39 17.29 15.87
N GLY A 313 15.22 16.86 16.32
CA GLY A 313 14.98 16.38 17.69
C GLY A 313 14.70 17.50 18.69
N THR A 314 14.25 18.66 18.23
CA THR A 314 13.81 19.76 19.12
C THR A 314 12.64 19.32 19.98
N LYS A 315 12.74 19.51 21.28
CA LYS A 315 11.64 19.22 22.20
C LYS A 315 10.46 20.13 21.90
N LEU A 316 9.33 19.53 21.52
CA LEU A 316 8.10 20.26 21.29
C LEU A 316 7.57 20.89 22.60
N PRO A 317 7.08 22.13 22.56
CA PRO A 317 6.40 22.73 23.71
C PRO A 317 4.96 22.23 23.87
N PHE A 318 4.43 21.48 22.90
CA PHE A 318 3.02 21.09 22.81
C PHE A 318 2.72 19.85 23.65
N THR A 319 1.81 19.96 24.58
CA THR A 319 1.39 18.87 25.46
C THR A 319 0.37 17.93 24.81
N ASP A 320 -0.24 18.37 23.72
CA ASP A 320 -1.25 17.65 22.94
C ASP A 320 -0.69 16.98 21.67
N VAL A 321 0.63 16.80 21.62
CA VAL A 321 1.33 16.02 20.59
C VAL A 321 2.02 14.86 21.30
N PRO A 322 1.34 13.70 21.44
CA PRO A 322 1.93 12.54 22.12
C PRO A 322 3.13 11.98 21.35
N ALA A 323 4.15 11.54 22.11
CA ALA A 323 5.26 10.81 21.55
C ALA A 323 4.78 9.51 20.85
N GLY A 324 5.32 9.22 19.68
CA GLY A 324 4.91 8.07 18.84
C GLY A 324 3.61 8.27 18.07
N SER A 325 2.94 9.45 18.18
CA SER A 325 1.79 9.73 17.31
C SER A 325 2.21 9.82 15.84
N TRP A 326 1.32 9.41 14.92
CA TRP A 326 1.58 9.40 13.48
C TRP A 326 1.96 10.79 12.89
N PHE A 327 1.62 11.85 13.59
CA PHE A 327 1.90 13.23 13.19
C PHE A 327 3.04 13.90 13.96
N GLU A 328 3.63 13.22 14.96
CA GLU A 328 4.67 13.82 15.82
C GLU A 328 5.84 14.37 14.99
N LYS A 329 6.42 13.56 14.10
CA LYS A 329 7.55 14.00 13.24
C LYS A 329 7.19 15.18 12.37
N ALA A 330 6.01 15.17 11.77
CA ALA A 330 5.54 16.26 10.92
C ALA A 330 5.35 17.57 11.69
N VAL A 331 4.79 17.48 12.90
CA VAL A 331 4.61 18.66 13.78
C VAL A 331 5.94 19.16 14.31
N CYS A 332 6.86 18.26 14.68
CA CYS A 332 8.21 18.62 15.11
C CYS A 332 8.95 19.37 14.01
N TRP A 333 8.98 18.83 12.79
CA TRP A 333 9.56 19.49 11.63
C TRP A 333 8.92 20.85 11.35
N ALA A 334 7.59 20.92 11.33
CA ALA A 334 6.89 22.18 11.07
C ALA A 334 7.17 23.26 12.13
N TYR A 335 7.36 22.84 13.38
CA TYR A 335 7.77 23.73 14.47
C TYR A 335 9.22 24.22 14.27
N GLU A 336 10.15 23.31 13.99
CA GLU A 336 11.57 23.64 13.74
C GLU A 336 11.79 24.57 12.55
N GLN A 337 10.97 24.43 11.49
CA GLN A 337 10.99 25.27 10.31
C GLN A 337 10.24 26.60 10.51
N GLY A 338 9.64 26.84 11.68
CA GLY A 338 8.85 28.05 11.92
C GLY A 338 7.51 28.09 11.17
N ILE A 339 7.08 26.97 10.57
CA ILE A 339 5.82 26.87 9.85
C ILE A 339 4.65 27.02 10.82
N THR A 340 4.78 26.45 12.01
CA THR A 340 3.80 26.57 13.09
C THR A 340 4.44 26.99 14.40
N ALA A 341 3.70 27.74 15.20
CA ALA A 341 4.02 28.04 16.61
C ALA A 341 2.95 27.49 17.56
N GLY A 342 2.08 26.60 17.07
CA GLY A 342 0.93 26.10 17.83
C GLY A 342 -0.31 27.01 17.70
N THR A 343 -1.36 26.65 18.41
CA THR A 343 -2.55 27.49 18.64
C THR A 343 -2.40 28.30 19.92
N THR A 344 -1.64 27.76 20.87
CA THR A 344 -1.13 28.47 22.06
C THR A 344 0.35 28.14 22.24
N LYS A 345 0.99 28.67 23.28
CA LYS A 345 2.39 28.36 23.59
C LYS A 345 2.62 26.88 23.92
N THR A 346 1.59 26.15 24.34
CA THR A 346 1.69 24.78 24.83
C THR A 346 0.76 23.79 24.10
N THR A 347 0.02 24.22 23.10
CA THR A 347 -0.91 23.38 22.34
C THR A 347 -0.75 23.57 20.85
N PHE A 348 -0.77 22.46 20.11
CA PHE A 348 -0.79 22.41 18.64
C PHE A 348 -2.22 22.33 18.09
N SER A 349 -3.14 21.71 18.84
CA SER A 349 -4.51 21.41 18.48
C SER A 349 -4.62 20.49 17.24
N PRO A 350 -4.06 19.26 17.30
CA PRO A 350 -3.91 18.39 16.13
C PRO A 350 -5.22 18.06 15.42
N ASP A 351 -6.31 17.88 16.16
CA ASP A 351 -7.61 17.45 15.65
C ASP A 351 -8.51 18.61 15.19
N THR A 352 -8.09 19.86 15.45
CA THR A 352 -8.83 21.02 14.99
C THR A 352 -8.66 21.20 13.49
N THR A 353 -9.75 21.41 12.75
CA THR A 353 -9.70 21.68 11.31
C THR A 353 -9.03 23.03 11.02
N CYS A 354 -8.22 23.05 9.97
CA CYS A 354 -7.59 24.28 9.49
C CYS A 354 -8.61 25.17 8.74
N THR A 355 -8.49 26.47 8.95
CA THR A 355 -9.11 27.45 8.07
C THR A 355 -8.25 27.72 6.85
N ARG A 356 -8.84 28.30 5.78
CA ARG A 356 -8.12 28.66 4.57
C ARG A 356 -6.97 29.64 4.84
N GLY A 357 -7.21 30.61 5.73
CA GLY A 357 -6.17 31.54 6.17
C GLY A 357 -5.00 30.88 6.88
N GLN A 358 -5.27 29.84 7.68
CA GLN A 358 -4.21 29.04 8.32
C GLN A 358 -3.40 28.25 7.30
N VAL A 359 -4.05 27.62 6.33
CA VAL A 359 -3.36 26.78 5.32
C VAL A 359 -2.40 27.62 4.48
N VAL A 360 -2.87 28.73 3.92
CA VAL A 360 -1.95 29.60 3.12
C VAL A 360 -0.84 30.19 3.98
N THR A 361 -1.08 30.42 5.29
CA THR A 361 -0.02 30.87 6.20
C THR A 361 1.03 29.79 6.42
N PHE A 362 0.65 28.52 6.50
CA PHE A 362 1.60 27.41 6.62
C PHE A 362 2.45 27.28 5.36
N LEU A 363 1.83 27.31 4.18
CA LEU A 363 2.54 27.30 2.89
C LEU A 363 3.51 28.48 2.77
N TRP A 364 3.04 29.70 3.02
CA TRP A 364 3.86 30.89 2.96
C TRP A 364 5.08 30.82 3.89
N ARG A 365 4.90 30.33 5.12
CA ARG A 365 6.00 30.12 6.07
C ARG A 365 6.96 29.02 5.63
N MET A 366 6.46 27.96 4.99
CA MET A 366 7.30 26.91 4.43
C MET A 366 8.28 27.46 3.38
N HIS A 367 7.88 28.52 2.65
CA HIS A 367 8.73 29.24 1.71
C HIS A 367 9.54 30.39 2.35
N GLY A 368 9.67 30.41 3.69
CA GLY A 368 10.44 31.42 4.40
C GLY A 368 9.78 32.80 4.50
N SER A 369 8.45 32.84 4.34
CA SER A 369 7.64 34.05 4.49
C SER A 369 8.03 35.20 3.52
N PRO A 370 8.08 34.95 2.20
CA PRO A 370 8.47 35.99 1.24
C PRO A 370 7.49 37.17 1.25
N GLU A 371 8.02 38.37 1.11
CA GLU A 371 7.16 39.56 0.99
C GLU A 371 6.39 39.53 -0.34
N PRO A 372 5.06 39.71 -0.33
CA PRO A 372 4.29 39.81 -1.56
C PRO A 372 4.64 41.08 -2.33
N ASN A 373 4.57 41.00 -3.66
CA ASN A 373 4.85 42.16 -4.52
C ASN A 373 3.78 43.24 -4.40
N SER A 374 2.53 42.85 -4.18
CA SER A 374 1.39 43.76 -4.01
C SER A 374 1.11 44.03 -2.53
N THR A 375 0.80 45.28 -2.21
CA THR A 375 0.28 45.65 -0.89
C THR A 375 -1.24 45.73 -0.83
N LYS A 376 -1.91 45.57 -1.99
CA LYS A 376 -3.37 45.65 -2.10
C LYS A 376 -3.93 44.30 -2.45
N SER A 377 -4.89 43.82 -1.64
CA SER A 377 -5.61 42.59 -1.90
C SER A 377 -6.75 42.81 -2.90
N PRO A 378 -6.99 41.84 -3.83
CA PRO A 378 -8.23 41.82 -4.59
C PRO A 378 -9.43 41.38 -3.73
N PHE A 379 -9.17 40.76 -2.57
CA PHE A 379 -10.19 40.25 -1.66
C PHE A 379 -10.62 41.31 -0.65
N THR A 380 -11.94 41.50 -0.52
CA THR A 380 -12.53 42.52 0.36
C THR A 380 -12.78 42.03 1.79
N ASP A 381 -12.69 40.71 1.99
CA ASP A 381 -12.94 40.02 3.25
C ASP A 381 -11.67 39.74 4.08
N ILE A 382 -10.52 40.32 3.67
CA ILE A 382 -9.28 40.29 4.45
C ILE A 382 -8.77 41.72 4.69
N LYS A 383 -8.15 41.95 5.86
CA LYS A 383 -7.65 43.24 6.29
C LYS A 383 -6.14 43.17 6.46
N THR A 384 -5.46 44.31 6.26
CA THR A 384 -4.00 44.45 6.44
C THR A 384 -3.53 44.04 7.85
N SER A 385 -4.42 44.10 8.85
CA SER A 385 -4.14 43.68 10.23
C SER A 385 -4.25 42.16 10.46
N ASP A 386 -4.77 41.41 9.51
CA ASP A 386 -4.93 39.97 9.65
C ASP A 386 -3.59 39.23 9.53
N TYR A 387 -3.32 38.29 10.40
CA TYR A 387 -2.04 37.54 10.41
C TYR A 387 -1.76 36.80 9.10
N PHE A 388 -2.81 36.44 8.37
CA PHE A 388 -2.75 35.76 7.08
C PHE A 388 -2.73 36.72 5.88
N TYR A 389 -2.75 38.04 6.09
CA TYR A 389 -2.89 38.98 4.99
C TYR A 389 -1.78 38.84 3.95
N LYS A 390 -0.50 38.90 4.38
CA LYS A 390 0.66 38.75 3.48
C LYS A 390 0.68 37.35 2.83
N ALA A 391 0.36 36.31 3.59
CA ALA A 391 0.27 34.94 3.08
C ALA A 391 -0.81 34.78 1.99
N SER A 392 -1.95 35.45 2.17
CA SER A 392 -3.03 35.42 1.18
C SER A 392 -2.70 36.16 -0.11
N LEU A 393 -1.98 37.30 -0.01
CA LEU A 393 -1.46 38.03 -1.18
C LEU A 393 -0.45 37.19 -1.94
N TRP A 394 0.55 36.65 -1.22
CA TRP A 394 1.58 35.80 -1.80
C TRP A 394 0.95 34.58 -2.50
N ALA A 395 0.03 33.88 -1.85
CA ALA A 395 -0.60 32.71 -2.42
C ALA A 395 -1.44 33.05 -3.68
N GLN A 396 -2.01 34.24 -3.74
CA GLN A 396 -2.71 34.72 -4.93
C GLN A 396 -1.73 35.08 -6.06
N GLU A 397 -0.60 35.75 -5.75
CA GLU A 397 0.42 36.09 -6.72
C GLU A 397 1.10 34.84 -7.33
N GLN A 398 1.30 33.80 -6.52
CA GLN A 398 1.86 32.52 -6.98
C GLN A 398 0.83 31.63 -7.69
N GLY A 399 -0.41 32.07 -7.87
CA GLY A 399 -1.44 31.25 -8.50
C GLY A 399 -1.97 30.11 -7.64
N ILE A 400 -1.52 29.98 -6.38
CA ILE A 400 -1.93 28.92 -5.46
C ILE A 400 -3.44 29.02 -5.17
N THR A 401 -3.95 30.23 -5.04
CA THR A 401 -5.38 30.48 -4.84
C THR A 401 -5.92 31.64 -5.67
N ALA A 402 -7.12 31.49 -6.17
CA ALA A 402 -7.90 32.58 -6.79
C ALA A 402 -9.03 33.10 -5.86
N GLY A 403 -9.03 32.69 -4.58
CA GLY A 403 -10.13 32.96 -3.66
C GLY A 403 -11.27 31.96 -3.81
N THR A 404 -12.38 32.22 -3.12
CA THR A 404 -13.67 31.50 -3.28
C THR A 404 -14.57 32.24 -4.29
N SER A 405 -14.24 33.51 -4.55
CA SER A 405 -14.78 34.33 -5.65
C SER A 405 -13.72 35.35 -6.05
N LYS A 406 -14.01 36.15 -7.09
CA LYS A 406 -13.12 37.22 -7.55
C LYS A 406 -12.77 38.25 -6.46
N THR A 407 -13.62 38.40 -5.44
CA THR A 407 -13.49 39.41 -4.39
C THR A 407 -13.49 38.83 -2.97
N ALA A 408 -13.58 37.52 -2.81
CA ALA A 408 -13.60 36.87 -1.50
C ALA A 408 -12.55 35.75 -1.41
N PHE A 409 -11.74 35.80 -0.37
CA PHE A 409 -10.79 34.72 -0.02
C PHE A 409 -11.40 33.68 0.91
N SER A 410 -12.37 34.10 1.73
CA SER A 410 -13.03 33.30 2.77
C SER A 410 -12.07 32.71 3.81
N PRO A 411 -11.26 33.56 4.50
CA PRO A 411 -10.14 33.11 5.33
C PRO A 411 -10.56 32.23 6.49
N ASN A 412 -11.76 32.41 7.02
CA ASN A 412 -12.29 31.67 8.17
C ASN A 412 -13.06 30.40 7.81
N MET A 413 -13.30 30.15 6.51
CA MET A 413 -13.89 28.88 6.08
C MET A 413 -12.93 27.73 6.36
N THR A 414 -13.49 26.62 6.77
CA THR A 414 -12.75 25.34 6.86
C THR A 414 -12.12 25.01 5.50
N CYS A 415 -10.83 24.75 5.50
CA CYS A 415 -10.15 24.25 4.31
C CYS A 415 -10.35 22.75 4.20
N THR A 416 -10.95 22.32 3.09
CA THR A 416 -11.20 20.90 2.87
C THR A 416 -9.96 20.19 2.36
N ARG A 417 -9.95 18.85 2.44
CA ARG A 417 -8.84 18.02 1.96
C ARG A 417 -8.61 18.23 0.46
N GLY A 418 -9.69 18.33 -0.34
CA GLY A 418 -9.57 18.64 -1.77
C GLY A 418 -8.94 20.01 -2.03
N GLN A 419 -9.25 21.01 -1.22
CA GLN A 419 -8.65 22.35 -1.33
C GLN A 419 -7.16 22.36 -0.96
N ILE A 420 -6.78 21.64 0.10
CA ILE A 420 -5.36 21.61 0.54
C ILE A 420 -4.49 20.94 -0.51
N VAL A 421 -4.87 19.78 -1.03
CA VAL A 421 -4.06 19.14 -2.08
C VAL A 421 -4.02 19.98 -3.36
N THR A 422 -5.08 20.76 -3.65
CA THR A 422 -5.06 21.70 -4.77
C THR A 422 -4.08 22.86 -4.53
N PHE A 423 -3.97 23.36 -3.30
CA PHE A 423 -2.98 24.39 -2.97
C PHE A 423 -1.56 23.84 -3.09
N LEU A 424 -1.30 22.64 -2.55
CA LEU A 424 0.00 21.98 -2.68
C LEU A 424 0.37 21.69 -4.13
N TYR A 425 -0.57 21.19 -4.92
CA TYR A 425 -0.36 20.93 -6.35
C TYR A 425 0.04 22.20 -7.11
N ARG A 426 -0.69 23.30 -6.89
CA ARG A 426 -0.39 24.57 -7.55
C ARG A 426 0.90 25.24 -7.08
N ASP A 427 1.35 24.89 -5.88
CA ASP A 427 2.56 25.41 -5.28
C ASP A 427 3.82 24.62 -5.70
N MET A 428 3.68 23.31 -5.87
CA MET A 428 4.83 22.40 -5.91
C MET A 428 4.88 21.49 -7.15
N ALA A 429 3.78 21.31 -7.89
CA ALA A 429 3.84 20.52 -9.11
C ALA A 429 4.58 21.33 -10.20
N GLU A 430 5.61 20.76 -10.76
CA GLU A 430 6.28 21.31 -11.94
C GLU A 430 5.29 21.25 -13.12
N GLU A 431 5.20 22.34 -13.90
CA GLU A 431 4.42 22.41 -15.13
C GLU A 431 5.09 21.63 -16.28
#